data_2a987e297c923c9ef9540d9a324d033a
#
_entry.id   2a987e297c923c9ef9540d9a324d033a
#
_cell.length_a   1.000
_cell.length_b   1.000
_cell.length_c   1.000
_cell.angle_alpha   90.00
_cell.angle_beta   90.00
_cell.angle_gamma   90.00
#
_symmetry.space_group_name_H-M   'P 1'
#
loop_
_entity.id
_entity.type
_entity.pdbx_description
1 polymer ?
#
loop_
_entity_poly.entity_id
_entity_poly.type
_entity_poly.pdbx_seq_one_letter_code
_entity_poly.pdbx_strand_id
1 'polypeptide(L)'
;MFTGLVEKTGSVSTLQATENGAEIIIDIPFSEELSIGDSVAVNGCCLTVSTIDEEKASFDLLAQTLKVTALKELKPEMIVNLERALIAGHRIGGHFLSGHIDTVSEIITYEPIGADHKLEILLPGNMAHLVIAKGSISVDGISLTIAEVNDKNGSFTCFITPHTHENTNLKETNKGAQVNLEFDLIAKHVERLINYQK
;
A
#
# COMPACT_ATOMS: atom_id res chain seq x y z
N MET A 1 1.58 -10.51 -7.85
CA MET A 1 2.50 -9.41 -8.23
C MET A 1 1.69 -8.23 -8.69
N PHE A 2 2.13 -7.02 -8.34
CA PHE A 2 1.47 -5.74 -8.62
C PHE A 2 2.49 -4.74 -9.14
N THR A 3 2.05 -3.54 -9.50
CA THR A 3 2.90 -2.49 -10.10
C THR A 3 2.92 -1.21 -9.27
N GLY A 4 2.02 -1.08 -8.30
CA GLY A 4 1.81 0.14 -7.53
C GLY A 4 1.06 1.23 -8.30
N LEU A 5 0.32 0.85 -9.33
CA LEU A 5 -0.61 1.72 -10.02
C LEU A 5 -2.03 1.42 -9.55
N VAL A 6 -2.54 2.27 -8.68
CA VAL A 6 -3.91 2.15 -8.18
C VAL A 6 -4.89 2.24 -9.35
N GLU A 7 -5.67 1.18 -9.57
CA GLU A 7 -6.66 1.15 -10.65
C GLU A 7 -7.93 1.90 -10.26
N LYS A 8 -8.38 1.69 -9.03
CA LYS A 8 -9.58 2.29 -8.45
C LYS A 8 -9.42 2.45 -6.94
N THR A 9 -10.27 3.26 -6.36
CA THR A 9 -10.51 3.22 -4.92
C THR A 9 -11.82 2.46 -4.65
N GLY A 10 -11.85 1.75 -3.53
CA GLY A 10 -13.06 1.14 -2.98
C GLY A 10 -13.37 1.71 -1.61
N SER A 11 -14.51 1.36 -1.04
CA SER A 11 -14.86 1.72 0.34
C SER A 11 -15.05 0.48 1.19
N VAL A 12 -14.61 0.54 2.44
CA VAL A 12 -14.82 -0.56 3.40
C VAL A 12 -16.28 -0.62 3.79
N SER A 13 -16.96 -1.71 3.50
CA SER A 13 -18.33 -1.97 3.99
C SER A 13 -18.31 -2.46 5.44
N THR A 14 -17.47 -3.46 5.73
CA THR A 14 -17.32 -4.03 7.09
C THR A 14 -15.91 -4.54 7.31
N LEU A 15 -15.48 -4.52 8.58
CA LEU A 15 -14.33 -5.28 9.07
C LEU A 15 -14.75 -5.98 10.36
N GLN A 16 -14.82 -7.30 10.33
CA GLN A 16 -15.31 -8.12 11.43
C GLN A 16 -14.26 -9.12 11.90
N ALA A 17 -14.02 -9.14 13.21
CA ALA A 17 -13.11 -10.13 13.79
C ALA A 17 -13.70 -11.56 13.64
N THR A 18 -12.82 -12.50 13.30
CA THR A 18 -13.11 -13.94 13.24
C THR A 18 -12.23 -14.69 14.24
N GLU A 19 -12.41 -15.99 14.39
CA GLU A 19 -11.62 -16.82 15.30
C GLU A 19 -10.10 -16.74 14.99
N ASN A 20 -9.74 -16.64 13.70
CA ASN A 20 -8.33 -16.72 13.24
C ASN A 20 -7.81 -15.42 12.62
N GLY A 21 -8.55 -14.33 12.71
CA GLY A 21 -8.18 -13.05 12.10
C GLY A 21 -9.35 -12.10 11.95
N ALA A 22 -9.65 -11.70 10.72
CA ALA A 22 -10.83 -10.89 10.40
C ALA A 22 -11.32 -11.18 8.98
N GLU A 23 -12.56 -10.84 8.71
CA GLU A 23 -13.12 -10.71 7.36
C GLU A 23 -13.30 -9.23 7.06
N ILE A 24 -12.85 -8.79 5.90
CA ILE A 24 -13.12 -7.45 5.37
C ILE A 24 -13.98 -7.56 4.11
N ILE A 25 -15.04 -6.75 4.05
CA ILE A 25 -15.89 -6.59 2.87
C ILE A 25 -15.68 -5.20 2.31
N ILE A 26 -15.40 -5.10 1.03
CA ILE A 26 -15.08 -3.86 0.33
C ILE A 26 -16.01 -3.72 -0.88
N ASP A 27 -16.56 -2.52 -1.07
CA ASP A 27 -17.23 -2.13 -2.30
C ASP A 27 -16.17 -1.90 -3.38
N ILE A 28 -16.18 -2.73 -4.43
CA ILE A 28 -15.15 -2.78 -5.46
C ILE A 28 -15.75 -2.45 -6.84
N PRO A 29 -15.34 -1.33 -7.48
CA PRO A 29 -15.92 -0.91 -8.76
C PRO A 29 -15.69 -1.85 -9.96
N PHE A 30 -14.83 -2.85 -9.81
CA PHE A 30 -14.53 -3.88 -10.83
C PHE A 30 -14.84 -5.30 -10.34
N SER A 31 -15.78 -5.47 -9.41
CA SER A 31 -16.16 -6.76 -8.84
C SER A 31 -16.58 -7.78 -9.91
N GLU A 32 -17.27 -7.35 -10.97
CA GLU A 32 -17.69 -8.20 -12.09
C GLU A 32 -16.52 -8.81 -12.88
N GLU A 33 -15.32 -8.21 -12.79
CA GLU A 33 -14.11 -8.69 -13.46
C GLU A 33 -13.27 -9.61 -12.56
N LEU A 34 -13.71 -9.85 -11.31
CA LEU A 34 -13.02 -10.69 -10.33
C LEU A 34 -13.59 -12.11 -10.33
N SER A 35 -12.75 -13.05 -9.93
CA SER A 35 -13.12 -14.43 -9.60
C SER A 35 -12.70 -14.75 -8.17
N ILE A 36 -13.42 -15.66 -7.51
CA ILE A 36 -13.00 -16.22 -6.22
C ILE A 36 -11.62 -16.85 -6.41
N GLY A 37 -10.67 -16.49 -5.51
CA GLY A 37 -9.27 -16.91 -5.58
C GLY A 37 -8.35 -15.89 -6.27
N ASP A 38 -8.88 -14.84 -6.89
CA ASP A 38 -8.05 -13.76 -7.45
C ASP A 38 -7.34 -12.99 -6.33
N SER A 39 -6.17 -12.43 -6.69
CA SER A 39 -5.42 -11.54 -5.80
C SER A 39 -5.72 -10.08 -6.13
N VAL A 40 -6.08 -9.32 -5.10
CA VAL A 40 -6.25 -7.86 -5.14
C VAL A 40 -5.35 -7.23 -4.08
N ALA A 41 -4.59 -6.21 -4.44
CA ALA A 41 -3.88 -5.39 -3.46
C ALA A 41 -4.85 -4.37 -2.87
N VAL A 42 -5.08 -4.44 -1.56
CA VAL A 42 -5.88 -3.50 -0.76
C VAL A 42 -4.93 -2.66 0.07
N ASN A 43 -4.84 -1.37 -0.19
CA ASN A 43 -3.79 -0.50 0.38
C ASN A 43 -2.41 -1.19 0.30
N GLY A 44 -2.09 -1.77 -0.85
CA GLY A 44 -0.83 -2.47 -1.12
C GLY A 44 -0.73 -3.89 -0.55
N CYS A 45 -1.62 -4.31 0.34
CA CYS A 45 -1.61 -5.65 0.89
C CYS A 45 -2.31 -6.64 -0.06
N CYS A 46 -1.60 -7.66 -0.50
CA CYS A 46 -2.15 -8.73 -1.33
C CYS A 46 -3.15 -9.56 -0.54
N LEU A 47 -4.41 -9.54 -0.95
CA LEU A 47 -5.49 -10.32 -0.37
C LEU A 47 -6.12 -11.20 -1.44
N THR A 48 -6.65 -12.35 -1.02
CA THR A 48 -7.34 -13.28 -1.91
C THR A 48 -8.84 -13.11 -1.76
N VAL A 49 -9.53 -12.96 -2.88
CA VAL A 49 -10.99 -12.88 -2.93
C VAL A 49 -11.59 -14.17 -2.42
N SER A 50 -12.37 -14.12 -1.33
CA SER A 50 -13.07 -15.27 -0.74
C SER A 50 -14.52 -15.39 -1.23
N THR A 51 -15.24 -14.27 -1.36
CA THR A 51 -16.58 -14.23 -1.95
C THR A 51 -16.76 -12.96 -2.77
N ILE A 52 -17.74 -13.00 -3.70
CA ILE A 52 -18.17 -11.85 -4.49
C ILE A 52 -19.70 -11.80 -4.40
N ASP A 53 -20.24 -10.63 -4.07
CA ASP A 53 -21.66 -10.37 -3.98
C ASP A 53 -21.96 -8.98 -4.56
N GLU A 54 -22.59 -8.95 -5.73
CA GLU A 54 -22.84 -7.72 -6.52
C GLU A 54 -21.56 -6.89 -6.70
N GLU A 55 -21.53 -5.67 -6.16
CA GLU A 55 -20.39 -4.75 -6.24
C GLU A 55 -19.38 -4.93 -5.10
N LYS A 56 -19.47 -6.02 -4.33
CA LYS A 56 -18.64 -6.26 -3.15
C LYS A 56 -17.78 -7.50 -3.30
N ALA A 57 -16.59 -7.44 -2.73
CA ALA A 57 -15.76 -8.61 -2.52
C ALA A 57 -15.36 -8.74 -1.04
N SER A 58 -15.32 -9.98 -0.56
CA SER A 58 -14.84 -10.30 0.79
C SER A 58 -13.42 -10.86 0.71
N PHE A 59 -12.66 -10.61 1.77
CA PHE A 59 -11.30 -11.10 1.93
C PHE A 59 -11.10 -11.58 3.36
N ASP A 60 -10.46 -12.75 3.51
CA ASP A 60 -10.05 -13.26 4.80
C ASP A 60 -8.66 -12.72 5.18
N LEU A 61 -8.58 -12.05 6.31
CA LEU A 61 -7.34 -11.50 6.87
C LEU A 61 -6.82 -12.40 7.98
N LEU A 62 -5.62 -12.95 7.79
CA LEU A 62 -4.95 -13.68 8.86
C LEU A 62 -4.56 -12.74 10.00
N ALA A 63 -4.50 -13.25 11.24
CA ALA A 63 -4.06 -12.49 12.40
C ALA A 63 -2.65 -11.87 12.19
N GLN A 64 -1.76 -12.57 11.45
CA GLN A 64 -0.44 -12.05 11.10
C GLN A 64 -0.55 -10.84 10.17
N THR A 65 -1.44 -10.86 9.17
CA THR A 65 -1.67 -9.73 8.25
C THR A 65 -2.15 -8.50 9.01
N LEU A 66 -3.13 -8.67 9.90
CA LEU A 66 -3.61 -7.57 10.76
C LEU A 66 -2.51 -6.99 11.64
N LYS A 67 -1.60 -7.82 12.12
CA LYS A 67 -0.50 -7.39 13.00
C LYS A 67 0.53 -6.50 12.29
N VAL A 68 0.82 -6.77 11.01
CA VAL A 68 1.91 -6.12 10.27
C VAL A 68 1.43 -5.06 9.29
N THR A 69 0.11 -4.85 9.16
CA THR A 69 -0.47 -3.87 8.24
C THR A 69 -1.36 -2.85 8.96
N ALA A 70 -1.61 -1.72 8.31
CA ALA A 70 -2.57 -0.72 8.73
C ALA A 70 -4.04 -1.16 8.52
N LEU A 71 -4.29 -2.33 7.91
CA LEU A 71 -5.64 -2.81 7.65
C LEU A 71 -6.49 -2.99 8.92
N LYS A 72 -5.86 -3.22 10.06
CA LYS A 72 -6.54 -3.30 11.38
C LYS A 72 -7.20 -1.98 11.81
N GLU A 73 -6.76 -0.85 11.28
CA GLU A 73 -7.28 0.49 11.59
C GLU A 73 -8.48 0.87 10.70
N LEU A 74 -8.76 0.06 9.67
CA LEU A 74 -9.86 0.33 8.74
C LEU A 74 -11.21 0.26 9.45
N LYS A 75 -12.11 1.14 9.04
CA LYS A 75 -13.49 1.25 9.53
C LYS A 75 -14.42 1.36 8.33
N PRO A 76 -15.72 1.06 8.50
CA PRO A 76 -16.72 1.32 7.48
C PRO A 76 -16.61 2.74 6.92
N GLU A 77 -16.88 2.90 5.64
CA GLU A 77 -16.79 4.14 4.84
C GLU A 77 -15.36 4.61 4.50
N MET A 78 -14.30 4.05 5.12
CA MET A 78 -12.93 4.43 4.77
C MET A 78 -12.59 3.98 3.35
N ILE A 79 -11.91 4.86 2.62
CA ILE A 79 -11.45 4.62 1.25
C ILE A 79 -10.14 3.83 1.26
N VAL A 80 -10.06 2.83 0.38
CA VAL A 80 -8.87 2.00 0.17
C VAL A 80 -8.45 2.01 -1.29
N ASN A 81 -7.14 1.93 -1.53
CA ASN A 81 -6.56 1.76 -2.86
C ASN A 81 -6.70 0.31 -3.30
N LEU A 82 -7.05 0.11 -4.57
CA LEU A 82 -7.27 -1.20 -5.16
C LEU A 82 -6.44 -1.36 -6.45
N GLU A 83 -5.72 -2.46 -6.54
CA GLU A 83 -5.01 -2.88 -7.74
C GLU A 83 -5.17 -4.40 -7.93
N ARG A 84 -5.54 -4.84 -9.13
CA ARG A 84 -5.59 -6.26 -9.49
C ARG A 84 -4.19 -6.79 -9.78
N ALA A 85 -4.02 -8.11 -9.68
CA ALA A 85 -2.75 -8.75 -10.02
C ALA A 85 -2.34 -8.46 -11.47
N LEU A 86 -1.05 -8.17 -11.66
CA LEU A 86 -0.46 -7.88 -12.96
C LEU A 86 -0.65 -9.05 -13.93
N ILE A 87 -1.17 -8.75 -15.12
CA ILE A 87 -1.28 -9.69 -16.23
C ILE A 87 0.04 -9.75 -16.99
N ALA A 88 0.52 -10.97 -17.28
CA ALA A 88 1.74 -11.16 -18.07
C ALA A 88 1.65 -10.46 -19.44
N GLY A 89 2.67 -9.70 -19.79
CA GLY A 89 2.73 -8.93 -21.03
C GLY A 89 2.21 -7.49 -20.94
N HIS A 90 1.62 -7.08 -19.81
CA HIS A 90 1.26 -5.70 -19.60
C HIS A 90 2.47 -4.84 -19.21
N ARG A 91 2.35 -3.52 -19.39
CA ARG A 91 3.37 -2.56 -18.99
C ARG A 91 3.44 -2.46 -17.47
N ILE A 92 4.66 -2.31 -16.94
CA ILE A 92 4.91 -2.01 -15.54
C ILE A 92 5.15 -0.50 -15.47
N GLY A 93 4.12 0.25 -15.06
CA GLY A 93 4.19 1.72 -15.00
C GLY A 93 4.78 2.25 -13.70
N GLY A 94 4.81 1.44 -12.63
CA GLY A 94 5.47 1.73 -11.36
C GLY A 94 6.73 0.89 -11.16
N HIS A 95 6.75 0.07 -10.11
CA HIS A 95 7.83 -0.90 -9.87
C HIS A 95 7.24 -2.24 -9.40
N PHE A 96 8.07 -3.27 -9.29
CA PHE A 96 7.59 -4.59 -8.85
C PHE A 96 7.21 -4.59 -7.37
N LEU A 97 5.95 -4.91 -7.10
CA LEU A 97 5.41 -5.10 -5.76
C LEU A 97 4.89 -6.51 -5.58
N SER A 98 5.17 -7.08 -4.42
CA SER A 98 4.66 -8.41 -4.05
C SER A 98 3.28 -8.34 -3.41
N GLY A 99 2.93 -7.20 -2.84
CA GLY A 99 1.78 -7.02 -1.96
C GLY A 99 2.05 -7.51 -0.53
N HIS A 100 3.31 -7.68 -0.17
CA HIS A 100 3.73 -8.12 1.15
C HIS A 100 4.30 -6.94 1.93
N ILE A 101 3.47 -6.38 2.78
CA ILE A 101 3.80 -5.18 3.56
C ILE A 101 4.96 -5.48 4.51
N ASP A 102 5.97 -4.63 4.46
CA ASP A 102 7.17 -4.76 5.31
C ASP A 102 6.93 -4.11 6.68
N THR A 103 6.22 -2.98 6.71
CA THR A 103 5.94 -2.24 7.95
C THR A 103 4.80 -1.26 7.78
N VAL A 104 4.27 -0.79 8.90
CA VAL A 104 3.36 0.36 8.97
C VAL A 104 4.14 1.56 9.46
N SER A 105 3.86 2.73 8.89
CA SER A 105 4.50 3.96 9.30
C SER A 105 3.54 5.15 9.32
N GLU A 106 3.94 6.22 10.02
CA GLU A 106 3.12 7.40 10.23
C GLU A 106 3.44 8.51 9.21
N ILE A 107 2.41 9.15 8.70
CA ILE A 107 2.53 10.38 7.92
C ILE A 107 2.85 11.55 8.84
N ILE A 108 4.06 12.11 8.70
CA ILE A 108 4.53 13.28 9.47
C ILE A 108 3.94 14.57 8.91
N THR A 109 3.89 14.67 7.58
CA THR A 109 3.40 15.84 6.88
C THR A 109 2.65 15.40 5.62
N TYR A 110 1.48 15.97 5.40
CA TYR A 110 0.77 15.90 4.14
C TYR A 110 0.12 17.25 3.87
N GLU A 111 0.71 18.03 2.96
CA GLU A 111 0.32 19.42 2.74
C GLU A 111 0.49 19.83 1.27
N PRO A 112 -0.37 20.71 0.76
CA PRO A 112 -0.24 21.23 -0.60
C PRO A 112 1.03 22.07 -0.75
N ILE A 113 1.72 21.90 -1.89
CA ILE A 113 2.87 22.71 -2.30
C ILE A 113 2.74 23.04 -3.79
N GLY A 114 2.32 24.25 -4.10
CA GLY A 114 1.98 24.65 -5.46
C GLY A 114 0.80 23.83 -5.99
N ALA A 115 0.99 23.11 -7.08
CA ALA A 115 -0.02 22.20 -7.64
C ALA A 115 0.02 20.79 -7.04
N ASP A 116 1.13 20.40 -6.42
CA ASP A 116 1.38 19.08 -5.87
C ASP A 116 1.13 19.04 -4.36
N HIS A 117 1.34 17.86 -3.74
CA HIS A 117 1.36 17.71 -2.29
C HIS A 117 2.71 17.16 -1.84
N LYS A 118 3.23 17.69 -0.74
CA LYS A 118 4.38 17.11 -0.04
C LYS A 118 3.87 16.04 0.92
N LEU A 119 4.35 14.83 0.75
CA LEU A 119 4.12 13.70 1.63
C LEU A 119 5.43 13.34 2.33
N GLU A 120 5.51 13.50 3.65
CA GLU A 120 6.63 13.09 4.46
C GLU A 120 6.20 12.00 5.43
N ILE A 121 6.94 10.89 5.43
CA ILE A 121 6.61 9.68 6.20
C ILE A 121 7.80 9.31 7.08
N LEU A 122 7.52 8.88 8.31
CA LEU A 122 8.50 8.34 9.22
C LEU A 122 9.17 7.10 8.59
N LEU A 123 10.49 7.01 8.69
CA LEU A 123 11.27 5.87 8.18
C LEU A 123 11.80 5.08 9.38
N PRO A 124 11.35 3.83 9.60
CA PRO A 124 11.90 3.01 10.67
C PRO A 124 13.41 2.82 10.51
N GLY A 125 14.19 3.16 11.55
CA GLY A 125 15.65 3.23 11.48
C GLY A 125 16.32 1.90 11.08
N ASN A 126 15.72 0.78 11.46
CA ASN A 126 16.19 -0.56 11.06
C ASN A 126 15.94 -0.90 9.59
N MET A 127 15.20 -0.07 8.84
CA MET A 127 14.88 -0.23 7.41
C MET A 127 15.40 0.92 6.55
N ALA A 128 16.08 1.91 7.16
CA ALA A 128 16.55 3.10 6.46
C ALA A 128 17.50 2.78 5.30
N HIS A 129 18.29 1.73 5.41
CA HIS A 129 19.21 1.26 4.37
C HIS A 129 18.54 0.72 3.10
N LEU A 130 17.21 0.44 3.14
CA LEU A 130 16.42 0.02 1.97
C LEU A 130 15.91 1.20 1.14
N VAL A 131 16.12 2.44 1.60
CA VAL A 131 15.55 3.65 1.01
C VAL A 131 16.65 4.55 0.50
N ILE A 132 16.54 4.97 -0.76
CA ILE A 132 17.49 5.91 -1.38
C ILE A 132 16.74 7.04 -2.09
N ALA A 133 17.31 8.24 -2.11
CA ALA A 133 16.77 9.33 -2.91
C ALA A 133 16.74 8.94 -4.39
N LYS A 134 15.64 9.26 -5.07
CA LYS A 134 15.30 8.86 -6.44
C LYS A 134 14.99 7.36 -6.63
N GLY A 135 14.95 6.59 -5.56
CA GLY A 135 14.45 5.22 -5.56
C GLY A 135 12.92 5.16 -5.53
N SER A 136 12.39 3.94 -5.59
CA SER A 136 10.95 3.67 -5.50
C SER A 136 10.58 3.13 -4.13
N ILE A 137 9.37 3.44 -3.70
CA ILE A 137 8.73 2.87 -2.51
C ILE A 137 7.23 2.75 -2.76
N SER A 138 6.60 1.76 -2.17
CA SER A 138 5.14 1.67 -2.15
C SER A 138 4.59 2.23 -0.83
N VAL A 139 3.63 3.14 -0.94
CA VAL A 139 2.85 3.68 0.18
C VAL A 139 1.39 3.38 -0.07
N ASP A 140 0.76 2.56 0.77
CA ASP A 140 -0.61 2.07 0.57
C ASP A 140 -0.87 1.55 -0.85
N GLY A 141 0.11 0.84 -1.44
CA GLY A 141 0.03 0.30 -2.79
C GLY A 141 0.30 1.32 -3.91
N ILE A 142 0.63 2.56 -3.58
CA ILE A 142 0.99 3.59 -4.55
C ILE A 142 2.50 3.57 -4.78
N SER A 143 2.95 3.30 -6.01
CA SER A 143 4.37 3.41 -6.39
C SER A 143 4.78 4.87 -6.44
N LEU A 144 5.67 5.28 -5.54
CA LEU A 144 6.14 6.65 -5.41
C LEU A 144 7.65 6.75 -5.59
N THR A 145 8.09 7.87 -6.14
CA THR A 145 9.51 8.24 -6.18
C THR A 145 9.89 9.00 -4.92
N ILE A 146 10.93 8.54 -4.25
CA ILE A 146 11.51 9.20 -3.08
C ILE A 146 12.26 10.44 -3.55
N ALA A 147 11.79 11.62 -3.16
CA ALA A 147 12.44 12.87 -3.50
C ALA A 147 13.67 13.13 -2.60
N GLU A 148 13.52 12.86 -1.31
CA GLU A 148 14.54 13.14 -0.28
C GLU A 148 14.48 12.09 0.83
N VAL A 149 15.63 11.73 1.39
CA VAL A 149 15.77 10.93 2.60
C VAL A 149 16.43 11.79 3.66
N ASN A 150 15.81 11.89 4.83
CA ASN A 150 16.31 12.65 5.96
C ASN A 150 16.72 11.72 7.12
N ASP A 151 17.98 11.27 7.09
CA ASP A 151 18.52 10.36 8.11
C ASP A 151 18.53 10.96 9.52
N LYS A 152 18.58 12.29 9.65
CA LYS A 152 18.60 12.96 10.97
C LYS A 152 17.24 12.87 11.65
N ASN A 153 16.16 13.01 10.89
CA ASN A 153 14.80 12.97 11.38
C ASN A 153 14.19 11.58 11.27
N GLY A 154 14.86 10.65 10.57
CA GLY A 154 14.32 9.32 10.27
C GLY A 154 13.05 9.44 9.42
N SER A 155 13.11 10.14 8.28
CA SER A 155 11.96 10.32 7.40
C SER A 155 12.36 10.31 5.92
N PHE A 156 11.39 10.12 5.05
CA PHE A 156 11.55 10.34 3.61
C PHE A 156 10.40 11.18 3.07
N THR A 157 10.64 11.88 1.97
CA THR A 157 9.66 12.76 1.32
C THR A 157 9.38 12.28 -0.10
N CYS A 158 8.10 12.24 -0.47
CA CYS A 158 7.61 12.10 -1.84
C CYS A 158 6.78 13.33 -2.23
N PHE A 159 6.72 13.65 -3.52
CA PHE A 159 5.79 14.64 -4.04
C PHE A 159 4.68 13.93 -4.80
N ILE A 160 3.46 14.28 -4.48
CA ILE A 160 2.25 13.66 -5.00
C ILE A 160 1.61 14.60 -6.01
N THR A 161 1.47 14.14 -7.25
CA THR A 161 0.79 14.91 -8.29
C THR A 161 -0.71 15.03 -8.00
N PRO A 162 -1.41 16.04 -8.56
CA PRO A 162 -2.85 16.17 -8.41
C PRO A 162 -3.60 14.92 -8.82
N HIS A 163 -3.19 14.28 -9.93
CA HIS A 163 -3.80 13.04 -10.41
C HIS A 163 -3.73 11.92 -9.36
N THR A 164 -2.57 11.70 -8.77
CA THR A 164 -2.39 10.67 -7.73
C THR A 164 -3.19 11.01 -6.48
N HIS A 165 -3.19 12.27 -6.04
CA HIS A 165 -3.99 12.72 -4.90
C HIS A 165 -5.47 12.42 -5.10
N GLU A 166 -6.05 12.81 -6.23
CA GLU A 166 -7.48 12.70 -6.50
C GLU A 166 -7.96 11.25 -6.69
N ASN A 167 -7.09 10.37 -7.21
CA ASN A 167 -7.45 9.00 -7.61
C ASN A 167 -7.01 7.92 -6.61
N THR A 168 -6.54 8.30 -5.41
CA THR A 168 -6.12 7.36 -4.37
C THR A 168 -6.74 7.71 -3.02
N ASN A 169 -6.50 6.88 -1.99
CA ASN A 169 -6.91 7.15 -0.62
C ASN A 169 -6.26 8.41 -0.03
N LEU A 170 -5.20 8.92 -0.65
CA LEU A 170 -4.51 10.12 -0.20
C LEU A 170 -5.41 11.36 -0.15
N LYS A 171 -6.50 11.43 -0.94
CA LYS A 171 -7.46 12.54 -0.90
C LYS A 171 -8.16 12.70 0.45
N GLU A 172 -8.26 11.63 1.24
CA GLU A 172 -8.88 11.62 2.57
C GLU A 172 -7.85 11.46 3.70
N THR A 173 -6.57 11.31 3.32
CA THR A 173 -5.48 11.08 4.26
C THR A 173 -5.01 12.37 4.92
N ASN A 174 -4.62 12.28 6.18
CA ASN A 174 -4.14 13.41 6.97
C ASN A 174 -2.84 13.05 7.69
N LYS A 175 -2.16 14.09 8.22
CA LYS A 175 -1.06 13.94 9.16
C LYS A 175 -1.47 13.04 10.33
N GLY A 176 -0.59 12.12 10.74
CA GLY A 176 -0.81 11.15 11.80
C GLY A 176 -1.44 9.83 11.32
N ALA A 177 -1.89 9.76 10.06
CA ALA A 177 -2.42 8.52 9.49
C ALA A 177 -1.32 7.46 9.40
N GLN A 178 -1.73 6.20 9.61
CA GLN A 178 -0.86 5.04 9.45
C GLN A 178 -1.00 4.51 8.01
N VAL A 179 0.13 4.27 7.36
CA VAL A 179 0.19 3.76 5.99
C VAL A 179 1.04 2.49 5.90
N ASN A 180 0.69 1.62 4.99
CA ASN A 180 1.47 0.43 4.67
C ASN A 180 2.68 0.82 3.81
N LEU A 181 3.86 0.33 4.17
CA LEU A 181 5.07 0.47 3.35
C LEU A 181 5.51 -0.90 2.83
N GLU A 182 5.78 -0.97 1.53
CA GLU A 182 6.53 -2.06 0.91
C GLU A 182 7.76 -1.47 0.24
N PHE A 183 8.94 -1.93 0.64
CA PHE A 183 10.22 -1.50 0.06
C PHE A 183 10.48 -2.22 -1.27
N ASP A 184 11.30 -1.60 -2.12
CA ASP A 184 11.67 -2.19 -3.39
C ASP A 184 12.27 -3.59 -3.19
N LEU A 185 11.73 -4.57 -3.91
CA LEU A 185 12.13 -5.97 -3.82
C LEU A 185 13.62 -6.16 -4.13
N ILE A 186 14.19 -5.34 -5.03
CA ILE A 186 15.61 -5.38 -5.37
C ILE A 186 16.46 -4.98 -4.15
N ALA A 187 16.06 -3.92 -3.42
CA ALA A 187 16.77 -3.49 -2.23
C ALA A 187 16.80 -4.59 -1.16
N LYS A 188 15.67 -5.28 -0.94
CA LYS A 188 15.55 -6.42 0.01
C LYS A 188 16.45 -7.60 -0.40
N HIS A 189 16.53 -7.92 -1.68
CA HIS A 189 17.41 -8.98 -2.18
C HIS A 189 18.89 -8.61 -2.03
N VAL A 190 19.27 -7.37 -2.35
CA VAL A 190 20.65 -6.89 -2.19
C VAL A 190 21.05 -6.93 -0.72
N GLU A 191 20.22 -6.44 0.19
CA GLU A 191 20.43 -6.53 1.63
C GLU A 191 20.68 -7.96 2.07
N ARG A 192 19.82 -8.90 1.68
CA ARG A 192 19.95 -10.32 2.04
C ARG A 192 21.26 -10.92 1.56
N LEU A 193 21.67 -10.62 0.33
CA LEU A 193 22.92 -11.12 -0.24
C LEU A 193 24.15 -10.60 0.50
N ILE A 194 24.17 -9.30 0.86
CA ILE A 194 25.26 -8.67 1.61
C ILE A 194 25.39 -9.30 3.01
N ASN A 195 24.24 -9.51 3.68
CA ASN A 195 24.20 -10.07 5.03
C ASN A 195 24.50 -11.58 5.06
N TYR A 196 24.30 -12.30 3.96
CA TYR A 196 24.59 -13.74 3.87
C TYR A 196 26.09 -14.02 3.68
N GLN A 197 26.88 -13.05 3.20
CA GLN A 197 28.32 -13.18 2.97
C GLN A 197 29.16 -12.83 4.22
N LYS A 198 28.53 -12.40 5.31
CA LYS A 198 29.17 -12.16 6.63
C LYS A 198 28.96 -13.35 7.54
#